data_f07d2f7278fa4b498f4acc149cfd4dc1
#
_entry.id   f07d2f7278fa4b498f4acc149cfd4dc1
#
_cell.length_a   1.000
_cell.length_b   1.000
_cell.length_c   1.000
_cell.angle_alpha   90.00
_cell.angle_beta   90.00
_cell.angle_gamma   90.00
#
_symmetry.space_group_name_H-M   'P 1'
#
loop_
_entity.id
_entity.type
_entity.pdbx_description
1 polymer ?
#
loop_
_entity_poly.entity_id
_entity_poly.type
_entity_poly.pdbx_seq_one_letter_code
_entity_poly.pdbx_strand_id
1 'polypeptide(L)'
;MSEKPTKHTKVLIIGSGPAGYTAAVYAARAMLKPVLVHGMQPGGQLTITTDVENYPGFADVIQGPWLMEQMKEQAKTVGTELIEDHISSVDLKSSPFVAIGDSGDKYTADSIIISTGAQARWLNLESEQKYKGFGVSACATCDGFFFKDKEVAVVGGGNAAVELSLIHISEPTRPERIG
;
A
#
# COMPACT_ATOMS: atom_id res chain seq x y z
N MET A 1 30.37 19.20 -12.40
CA MET A 1 29.14 18.44 -12.20
C MET A 1 28.10 19.48 -11.80
N SER A 2 27.08 19.74 -12.65
CA SER A 2 26.01 20.67 -12.28
C SER A 2 25.25 20.10 -11.09
N GLU A 3 25.09 20.90 -10.03
CA GLU A 3 24.20 20.53 -8.93
C GLU A 3 22.81 20.28 -9.50
N LYS A 4 22.24 19.11 -9.21
CA LYS A 4 20.88 18.80 -9.60
C LYS A 4 19.90 19.69 -8.83
N PRO A 5 18.76 20.03 -9.41
CA PRO A 5 17.81 20.92 -8.78
C PRO A 5 17.31 20.34 -7.45
N THR A 6 17.27 21.16 -6.43
CA THR A 6 16.64 20.83 -5.15
C THR A 6 15.20 21.31 -5.18
N LYS A 7 14.24 20.42 -4.97
CA LYS A 7 12.83 20.77 -4.87
C LYS A 7 12.40 20.82 -3.41
N HIS A 8 11.92 21.99 -2.98
CA HIS A 8 11.37 22.17 -1.64
C HIS A 8 9.84 22.08 -1.63
N THR A 9 9.28 21.44 -0.62
CA THR A 9 7.84 21.37 -0.38
C THR A 9 7.52 21.40 1.11
N LYS A 10 6.32 21.85 1.48
CA LYS A 10 5.85 21.76 2.87
C LYS A 10 5.60 20.32 3.31
N VAL A 11 5.05 19.50 2.41
CA VAL A 11 4.74 18.10 2.68
C VAL A 11 5.23 17.25 1.53
N LEU A 12 6.18 16.38 1.79
CA LEU A 12 6.62 15.34 0.87
C LEU A 12 5.92 14.03 1.24
N ILE A 13 5.26 13.42 0.28
CA ILE A 13 4.60 12.12 0.43
C ILE A 13 5.37 11.09 -0.37
N ILE A 14 5.83 10.03 0.27
CA ILE A 14 6.60 8.96 -0.37
C ILE A 14 5.70 7.73 -0.49
N GLY A 15 5.35 7.39 -1.73
CA GLY A 15 4.47 6.29 -2.06
C GLY A 15 3.08 6.73 -2.50
N SER A 16 2.52 6.01 -3.47
CA SER A 16 1.28 6.34 -4.20
C SER A 16 0.19 5.27 -4.09
N GLY A 17 0.25 4.44 -3.06
CA GLY A 17 -0.86 3.57 -2.70
C GLY A 17 -2.07 4.39 -2.18
N PRO A 18 -3.17 3.72 -1.78
CA PRO A 18 -4.36 4.40 -1.24
C PRO A 18 -4.03 5.37 -0.11
N ALA A 19 -3.10 5.00 0.78
CA ALA A 19 -2.67 5.85 1.88
C ALA A 19 -2.00 7.14 1.40
N GLY A 20 -1.09 7.03 0.40
CA GLY A 20 -0.38 8.17 -0.17
C GLY A 20 -1.31 9.14 -0.89
N TYR A 21 -2.19 8.63 -1.75
CA TYR A 21 -3.17 9.48 -2.43
C TYR A 21 -4.16 10.12 -1.46
N THR A 22 -4.62 9.39 -0.44
CA THR A 22 -5.48 9.97 0.59
C THR A 22 -4.77 11.11 1.33
N ALA A 23 -3.54 10.90 1.76
CA ALA A 23 -2.74 11.95 2.39
C ALA A 23 -2.55 13.17 1.47
N ALA A 24 -2.29 12.91 0.19
CA ALA A 24 -2.12 13.96 -0.82
C ALA A 24 -3.38 14.81 -0.99
N VAL A 25 -4.54 14.18 -1.11
CA VAL A 25 -5.83 14.87 -1.22
C VAL A 25 -6.04 15.81 -0.04
N TYR A 26 -5.85 15.34 1.20
CA TYR A 26 -6.10 16.16 2.38
C TYR A 26 -5.03 17.24 2.59
N ALA A 27 -3.76 16.96 2.32
CA ALA A 27 -2.69 17.96 2.39
C ALA A 27 -2.92 19.07 1.34
N ALA A 28 -3.34 18.73 0.14
CA ALA A 28 -3.66 19.71 -0.91
C ALA A 28 -4.88 20.56 -0.52
N ARG A 29 -5.94 19.95 0.01
CA ARG A 29 -7.12 20.68 0.52
C ARG A 29 -6.79 21.62 1.69
N ALA A 30 -5.76 21.28 2.48
CA ALA A 30 -5.21 22.18 3.51
C ALA A 30 -4.27 23.26 2.92
N MET A 31 -4.20 23.41 1.60
CA MET A 31 -3.37 24.38 0.87
C MET A 31 -1.87 24.24 1.14
N LEU A 32 -1.40 23.03 1.46
CA LEU A 32 0.01 22.75 1.74
C LEU A 32 0.83 22.49 0.48
N LYS A 33 0.18 22.39 -0.70
CA LYS A 33 0.82 22.11 -1.99
C LYS A 33 1.77 20.91 -1.91
N PRO A 34 1.26 19.73 -1.55
CA PRO A 34 2.10 18.56 -1.35
C PRO A 34 2.74 18.10 -2.66
N VAL A 35 3.94 17.52 -2.52
CA VAL A 35 4.59 16.74 -3.56
C VAL A 35 4.46 15.27 -3.17
N LEU A 36 3.95 14.44 -4.08
CA LEU A 36 3.91 13.00 -3.91
C LEU A 36 4.88 12.37 -4.90
N VAL A 37 5.86 11.64 -4.37
CA VAL A 37 6.79 10.85 -5.17
C VAL A 37 6.29 9.41 -5.21
N HIS A 38 5.86 8.96 -6.41
CA HIS A 38 5.44 7.59 -6.63
C HIS A 38 6.63 6.76 -7.12
N GLY A 39 6.84 5.61 -6.54
CA GLY A 39 7.90 4.72 -6.98
C GLY A 39 7.63 4.11 -8.36
N MET A 40 8.34 3.04 -8.66
CA MET A 40 8.26 2.33 -9.95
C MET A 40 6.90 1.68 -10.23
N GLN A 41 6.05 1.52 -9.22
CA GLN A 41 4.70 0.97 -9.34
C GLN A 41 3.66 1.97 -8.78
N PRO A 42 3.25 2.97 -9.58
CA PRO A 42 2.22 3.93 -9.17
C PRO A 42 0.90 3.24 -8.83
N GLY A 43 0.30 3.58 -7.69
CA GLY A 43 -0.94 2.98 -7.22
C GLY A 43 -0.75 1.77 -6.31
N GLY A 44 0.46 1.23 -6.22
CA GLY A 44 0.81 0.15 -5.29
C GLY A 44 0.06 -1.15 -5.56
N GLN A 45 -0.20 -1.93 -4.51
CA GLN A 45 -0.72 -3.30 -4.66
C GLN A 45 -2.13 -3.40 -5.25
N LEU A 46 -2.97 -2.38 -5.12
CA LEU A 46 -4.29 -2.40 -5.73
C LEU A 46 -4.26 -2.39 -7.27
N THR A 47 -3.15 -2.00 -7.89
CA THR A 47 -3.01 -2.05 -9.35
C THR A 47 -2.85 -3.47 -9.90
N ILE A 48 -2.51 -4.43 -9.05
CA ILE A 48 -2.39 -5.85 -9.39
C ILE A 48 -3.52 -6.71 -8.78
N THR A 49 -4.47 -6.07 -8.12
CA THR A 49 -5.69 -6.68 -7.58
C THR A 49 -6.82 -6.51 -8.59
N THR A 50 -7.67 -7.51 -8.73
CA THR A 50 -8.87 -7.44 -9.57
C THR A 50 -10.01 -6.80 -8.81
N ASP A 51 -10.80 -7.59 -8.11
CA ASP A 51 -12.01 -7.19 -7.41
C ASP A 51 -11.70 -6.60 -6.04
N VAL A 52 -12.31 -5.47 -5.74
CA VAL A 52 -12.21 -4.77 -4.46
C VAL A 52 -13.63 -4.55 -3.94
N GLU A 53 -13.95 -5.21 -2.83
CA GLU A 53 -15.26 -5.15 -2.17
C GLU A 53 -15.25 -4.40 -0.85
N ASN A 54 -14.05 -4.19 -0.30
CA ASN A 54 -13.85 -3.68 1.07
C ASN A 54 -13.32 -2.23 1.11
N TYR A 55 -13.40 -1.49 0.00
CA TYR A 55 -13.09 -0.07 0.01
C TYR A 55 -14.38 0.73 0.28
N PRO A 56 -14.46 1.48 1.41
CA PRO A 56 -15.68 2.20 1.77
C PRO A 56 -16.10 3.23 0.73
N GLY A 57 -17.40 3.31 0.46
CA GLY A 57 -17.99 4.29 -0.46
C GLY A 57 -18.52 3.68 -1.76
N PHE A 58 -18.29 2.40 -1.99
CA PHE A 58 -18.81 1.66 -3.14
C PHE A 58 -19.66 0.48 -2.66
N ALA A 59 -20.89 0.40 -3.13
CA ALA A 59 -21.80 -0.71 -2.82
C ALA A 59 -21.54 -1.93 -3.71
N ASP A 60 -21.11 -1.67 -4.94
CA ASP A 60 -20.79 -2.68 -5.92
C ASP A 60 -19.28 -2.97 -5.93
N VAL A 61 -18.91 -4.13 -6.42
CA VAL A 61 -17.52 -4.53 -6.65
C VAL A 61 -16.85 -3.58 -7.65
N ILE A 62 -15.68 -3.08 -7.29
CA ILE A 62 -14.88 -2.21 -8.16
C ILE A 62 -13.54 -2.85 -8.48
N GLN A 63 -12.91 -2.42 -9.56
CA GLN A 63 -11.60 -2.92 -9.96
C GLN A 63 -10.48 -2.10 -9.30
N GLY A 64 -9.49 -2.79 -8.75
CA GLY A 64 -8.36 -2.14 -8.07
C GLY A 64 -7.62 -1.12 -8.94
N PRO A 65 -7.24 -1.44 -10.19
CA PRO A 65 -6.58 -0.47 -11.08
C PRO A 65 -7.44 0.76 -11.36
N TRP A 66 -8.74 0.58 -11.56
CA TRP A 66 -9.66 1.70 -11.74
C TRP A 66 -9.73 2.60 -10.51
N LEU A 67 -9.84 2.01 -9.32
CA LEU A 67 -9.86 2.78 -8.06
C LEU A 67 -8.60 3.63 -7.93
N MET A 68 -7.43 3.05 -8.21
CA MET A 68 -6.16 3.76 -8.08
C MET A 68 -6.02 4.92 -9.08
N GLU A 69 -6.56 4.77 -10.29
CA GLU A 69 -6.59 5.89 -11.26
C GLU A 69 -7.53 7.00 -10.79
N GLN A 70 -8.70 6.65 -10.21
CA GLN A 70 -9.61 7.66 -9.63
C GLN A 70 -8.94 8.44 -8.49
N MET A 71 -8.23 7.76 -7.59
CA MET A 71 -7.52 8.40 -6.48
C MET A 71 -6.38 9.29 -6.95
N LYS A 72 -5.65 8.87 -7.98
CA LYS A 72 -4.58 9.64 -8.61
C LYS A 72 -5.12 10.94 -9.23
N GLU A 73 -6.17 10.84 -10.03
CA GLU A 73 -6.78 12.01 -10.67
C GLU A 73 -7.42 12.95 -9.63
N GLN A 74 -8.01 12.41 -8.57
CA GLN A 74 -8.50 13.22 -7.45
C GLN A 74 -7.35 14.00 -6.79
N ALA A 75 -6.23 13.35 -6.50
CA ALA A 75 -5.07 14.02 -5.90
C ALA A 75 -4.52 15.15 -6.79
N LYS A 76 -4.43 14.92 -8.12
CA LYS A 76 -4.04 15.96 -9.08
C LYS A 76 -5.03 17.12 -9.11
N THR A 77 -6.31 16.83 -9.19
CA THR A 77 -7.38 17.84 -9.32
C THR A 77 -7.39 18.81 -8.14
N VAL A 78 -7.06 18.32 -6.93
CA VAL A 78 -7.00 19.19 -5.74
C VAL A 78 -5.65 19.88 -5.56
N GLY A 79 -4.69 19.66 -6.48
CA GLY A 79 -3.44 20.42 -6.53
C GLY A 79 -2.21 19.72 -5.95
N THR A 80 -2.22 18.38 -5.88
CA THR A 80 -1.00 17.61 -5.56
C THR A 80 -0.11 17.54 -6.80
N GLU A 81 1.17 17.79 -6.63
CA GLU A 81 2.17 17.52 -7.64
C GLU A 81 2.65 16.08 -7.53
N LEU A 82 2.51 15.31 -8.62
CA LEU A 82 2.96 13.92 -8.71
C LEU A 82 4.29 13.86 -9.45
N ILE A 83 5.28 13.20 -8.86
CA ILE A 83 6.61 13.04 -9.44
C ILE A 83 6.92 11.55 -9.58
N GLU A 84 7.36 11.18 -10.77
CA GLU A 84 7.89 9.84 -11.04
C GLU A 84 9.37 9.79 -10.64
N ASP A 85 9.62 9.20 -9.49
CA ASP A 85 10.96 8.93 -8.97
C ASP A 85 10.86 7.85 -7.89
N HIS A 86 11.97 7.26 -7.52
CA HIS A 86 12.04 6.31 -6.41
C HIS A 86 12.96 6.87 -5.33
N ILE A 87 12.42 7.12 -4.15
CA ILE A 87 13.22 7.63 -3.02
C ILE A 87 14.09 6.51 -2.47
N SER A 88 15.38 6.66 -2.61
CA SER A 88 16.40 5.69 -2.16
C SER A 88 16.91 5.96 -0.74
N SER A 89 16.84 7.21 -0.29
CA SER A 89 17.26 7.57 1.07
C SER A 89 16.53 8.78 1.61
N VAL A 90 16.41 8.84 2.94
CA VAL A 90 15.87 9.99 3.68
C VAL A 90 16.78 10.34 4.85
N ASP A 91 17.00 11.64 5.06
CA ASP A 91 17.61 12.18 6.27
C ASP A 91 16.54 12.88 7.10
N LEU A 92 16.15 12.23 8.20
CA LEU A 92 15.16 12.74 9.15
C LEU A 92 15.76 13.52 10.32
N LYS A 93 17.09 13.74 10.31
CA LYS A 93 17.78 14.51 11.33
C LYS A 93 18.00 15.98 10.93
N SER A 94 18.02 16.25 9.64
CA SER A 94 18.11 17.59 9.08
C SER A 94 16.79 18.36 9.20
N SER A 95 16.86 19.68 9.21
CA SER A 95 15.71 20.58 9.12
C SER A 95 16.01 21.64 8.06
N PRO A 96 15.27 21.69 6.94
CA PRO A 96 14.20 20.75 6.53
C PRO A 96 14.70 19.33 6.32
N PHE A 97 13.80 18.34 6.36
CA PHE A 97 14.12 16.96 6.03
C PHE A 97 14.58 16.82 4.58
N VAL A 98 15.44 15.83 4.32
CA VAL A 98 15.99 15.60 2.98
C VAL A 98 15.65 14.20 2.49
N ALA A 99 15.21 14.10 1.24
CA ALA A 99 15.07 12.84 0.54
C ALA A 99 15.83 12.89 -0.79
N ILE A 100 16.40 11.75 -1.18
CA ILE A 100 17.15 11.60 -2.45
C ILE A 100 16.45 10.55 -3.30
N GLY A 101 16.15 10.92 -4.53
CA GLY A 101 15.62 10.01 -5.53
C GLY A 101 16.70 9.23 -6.28
N ASP A 102 16.34 8.11 -6.86
CA ASP A 102 17.24 7.34 -7.75
C ASP A 102 17.65 8.12 -9.00
N SER A 103 16.80 9.05 -9.45
CA SER A 103 17.18 10.05 -10.45
C SER A 103 18.39 10.89 -10.03
N GLY A 104 18.68 10.93 -8.73
CA GLY A 104 19.65 11.79 -8.06
C GLY A 104 19.08 13.18 -7.76
N ASP A 105 17.78 13.38 -7.92
CA ASP A 105 17.12 14.62 -7.53
C ASP A 105 17.02 14.69 -6.00
N LYS A 106 17.13 15.93 -5.49
CA LYS A 106 17.06 16.21 -4.07
C LYS A 106 15.74 16.88 -3.74
N TYR A 107 15.01 16.29 -2.79
CA TYR A 107 13.78 16.83 -2.24
C TYR A 107 14.04 17.31 -0.81
N THR A 108 13.56 18.50 -0.47
CA THR A 108 13.55 18.98 0.92
C THR A 108 12.12 19.23 1.36
N ALA A 109 11.80 18.94 2.62
CA ALA A 109 10.45 19.08 3.12
C ALA A 109 10.40 19.50 4.58
N ASP A 110 9.37 20.27 4.94
CA ASP A 110 9.09 20.62 6.33
C ASP A 110 8.53 19.41 7.10
N SER A 111 7.79 18.52 6.38
CA SER A 111 7.28 17.26 6.89
C SER A 111 7.27 16.18 5.82
N ILE A 112 7.43 14.93 6.23
CA ILE A 112 7.40 13.76 5.34
C ILE A 112 6.33 12.80 5.81
N ILE A 113 5.54 12.29 4.86
CA ILE A 113 4.61 11.18 5.06
C ILE A 113 5.16 9.96 4.32
N ILE A 114 5.47 8.89 5.05
CA ILE A 114 5.95 7.63 4.49
C ILE A 114 4.77 6.68 4.32
N SER A 115 4.40 6.40 3.07
CA SER A 115 3.27 5.55 2.68
C SER A 115 3.68 4.52 1.63
N THR A 116 4.86 3.94 1.82
CA THR A 116 5.50 3.01 0.87
C THR A 116 4.88 1.63 0.84
N GLY A 117 3.90 1.35 1.72
CA GLY A 117 3.20 0.08 1.79
C GLY A 117 4.07 -1.06 2.32
N ALA A 118 3.65 -2.27 2.01
CA ALA A 118 4.35 -3.48 2.37
C ALA A 118 4.22 -4.51 1.25
N GLN A 119 5.13 -5.47 1.22
CA GLN A 119 5.07 -6.61 0.34
C GLN A 119 4.96 -7.89 1.17
N ALA A 120 4.16 -8.85 0.69
CA ALA A 120 4.08 -10.15 1.32
C ALA A 120 5.43 -10.88 1.22
N ARG A 121 5.77 -11.61 2.29
CA ARG A 121 6.88 -12.56 2.25
C ARG A 121 6.37 -13.88 1.72
N TRP A 122 6.80 -14.22 0.52
CA TRP A 122 6.49 -15.47 -0.13
C TRP A 122 7.50 -16.55 0.24
N LEU A 123 7.10 -17.83 0.12
CA LEU A 123 8.00 -18.98 0.30
C LEU A 123 8.95 -19.16 -0.90
N ASN A 124 8.69 -18.45 -1.99
CA ASN A 124 9.39 -18.54 -3.26
C ASN A 124 9.25 -19.91 -3.94
N LEU A 125 8.06 -20.52 -3.79
CA LEU A 125 7.70 -21.74 -4.49
C LEU A 125 7.07 -21.42 -5.84
N GLU A 126 7.36 -22.22 -6.85
CA GLU A 126 6.77 -22.05 -8.19
C GLU A 126 5.23 -22.13 -8.14
N SER A 127 4.70 -22.99 -7.27
CA SER A 127 3.25 -23.13 -7.04
C SER A 127 2.60 -21.86 -6.49
N GLU A 128 3.31 -21.02 -5.72
CA GLU A 128 2.76 -19.75 -5.24
C GLU A 128 2.42 -18.83 -6.40
N GLN A 129 3.32 -18.71 -7.36
CA GLN A 129 3.09 -17.87 -8.54
C GLN A 129 1.95 -18.41 -9.40
N LYS A 130 1.85 -19.73 -9.53
CA LYS A 130 0.82 -20.40 -10.33
C LYS A 130 -0.59 -20.24 -9.74
N TYR A 131 -0.70 -20.26 -8.40
CA TYR A 131 -1.99 -20.26 -7.70
C TYR A 131 -2.28 -18.93 -6.99
N LYS A 132 -1.46 -17.91 -7.17
CA LYS A 132 -1.69 -16.57 -6.62
C LYS A 132 -3.00 -16.01 -7.15
N GLY A 133 -3.92 -15.67 -6.23
CA GLY A 133 -5.29 -15.27 -6.55
C GLY A 133 -6.25 -16.43 -6.91
N PHE A 134 -5.76 -17.68 -6.96
CA PHE A 134 -6.54 -18.89 -7.28
C PHE A 134 -6.37 -19.97 -6.20
N GLY A 135 -6.20 -19.57 -4.94
CA GLY A 135 -6.05 -20.48 -3.81
C GLY A 135 -4.80 -20.19 -2.97
N VAL A 136 -3.88 -19.36 -3.43
CA VAL A 136 -2.75 -18.86 -2.65
C VAL A 136 -2.89 -17.36 -2.48
N SER A 137 -3.00 -16.92 -1.24
CA SER A 137 -3.15 -15.51 -0.87
C SER A 137 -2.21 -15.14 0.28
N ALA A 138 -1.82 -13.87 0.32
CA ALA A 138 -1.11 -13.28 1.44
C ALA A 138 -1.98 -12.29 2.24
N CYS A 139 -3.27 -12.20 1.93
CA CYS A 139 -4.21 -11.28 2.57
C CYS A 139 -5.54 -11.97 2.85
N ALA A 140 -5.75 -12.44 4.07
CA ALA A 140 -7.02 -13.10 4.42
C ALA A 140 -8.18 -12.11 4.52
N THR A 141 -7.95 -10.87 4.92
CA THR A 141 -9.01 -9.84 4.94
C THR A 141 -9.45 -9.44 3.54
N CYS A 142 -8.60 -9.66 2.52
CA CYS A 142 -8.95 -9.41 1.13
C CYS A 142 -9.69 -10.63 0.53
N ASP A 143 -9.12 -11.82 0.72
CA ASP A 143 -9.50 -13.02 -0.02
C ASP A 143 -10.23 -14.06 0.84
N GLY A 144 -10.18 -13.94 2.18
CA GLY A 144 -10.72 -14.94 3.10
C GLY A 144 -12.20 -15.23 2.91
N PHE A 145 -12.97 -14.23 2.52
CA PHE A 145 -14.40 -14.38 2.24
C PHE A 145 -14.67 -15.42 1.13
N PHE A 146 -13.82 -15.50 0.11
CA PHE A 146 -13.97 -16.45 -0.99
C PHE A 146 -13.68 -17.90 -0.58
N PHE A 147 -13.06 -18.09 0.58
CA PHE A 147 -12.69 -19.40 1.11
C PHE A 147 -13.47 -19.77 2.37
N LYS A 148 -14.61 -19.09 2.61
CA LYS A 148 -15.51 -19.43 3.71
C LYS A 148 -15.95 -20.90 3.59
N ASP A 149 -15.96 -21.60 4.73
CA ASP A 149 -16.31 -23.03 4.82
C ASP A 149 -15.40 -23.97 3.99
N LYS A 150 -14.17 -23.52 3.65
CA LYS A 150 -13.13 -24.33 3.01
C LYS A 150 -12.04 -24.68 4.01
N GLU A 151 -11.40 -25.82 3.82
CA GLU A 151 -10.17 -26.13 4.53
C GLU A 151 -9.05 -25.24 3.98
N VAL A 152 -8.40 -24.48 4.85
CA VAL A 152 -7.30 -23.58 4.50
C VAL A 152 -6.08 -23.90 5.37
N ALA A 153 -4.90 -23.73 4.79
CA ALA A 153 -3.63 -23.81 5.51
C ALA A 153 -3.03 -22.40 5.63
N VAL A 154 -2.61 -22.03 6.83
CA VAL A 154 -1.91 -20.78 7.08
C VAL A 154 -0.44 -21.09 7.35
N VAL A 155 0.45 -20.46 6.57
CA VAL A 155 1.90 -20.67 6.68
C VAL A 155 2.55 -19.46 7.30
N GLY A 156 3.21 -19.65 8.45
CA GLY A 156 3.93 -18.62 9.17
C GLY A 156 3.61 -18.59 10.66
N GLY A 157 4.44 -17.91 11.45
CA GLY A 157 4.30 -17.76 12.90
C GLY A 157 4.33 -16.30 13.36
N GLY A 158 4.26 -15.35 12.44
CA GLY A 158 4.18 -13.91 12.76
C GLY A 158 2.75 -13.47 13.05
N ASN A 159 2.58 -12.25 13.57
CA ASN A 159 1.28 -11.68 13.92
C ASN A 159 0.26 -11.80 12.78
N ALA A 160 0.67 -11.47 11.54
CA ALA A 160 -0.22 -11.60 10.39
C ALA A 160 -0.75 -13.03 10.19
N ALA A 161 0.09 -14.06 10.32
CA ALA A 161 -0.36 -15.44 10.18
C ALA A 161 -1.34 -15.85 11.27
N VAL A 162 -1.11 -15.41 12.52
CA VAL A 162 -2.01 -15.68 13.65
C VAL A 162 -3.34 -14.96 13.44
N GLU A 163 -3.33 -13.68 13.13
CA GLU A 163 -4.54 -12.89 12.87
C GLU A 163 -5.34 -13.48 11.69
N LEU A 164 -4.66 -13.85 10.61
CA LEU A 164 -5.29 -14.44 9.43
C LEU A 164 -5.92 -15.81 9.75
N SER A 165 -5.32 -16.60 10.63
CA SER A 165 -5.88 -17.89 11.02
C SER A 165 -7.20 -17.74 11.77
N LEU A 166 -7.36 -16.68 12.56
CA LEU A 166 -8.58 -16.43 13.34
C LEU A 166 -9.82 -16.19 12.48
N ILE A 167 -9.66 -15.70 11.26
CA ILE A 167 -10.77 -15.45 10.32
C ILE A 167 -11.43 -16.78 9.90
N HIS A 168 -10.67 -17.86 9.85
CA HIS A 168 -11.12 -19.19 9.43
C HIS A 168 -11.32 -20.18 10.58
N ILE A 169 -10.91 -19.85 11.80
CA ILE A 169 -11.17 -20.65 12.98
C ILE A 169 -12.57 -20.29 13.47
N SER A 170 -13.57 -21.03 13.01
CA SER A 170 -14.85 -21.09 13.68
C SER A 170 -14.64 -21.86 15.00
N GLU A 171 -14.55 -21.16 16.11
CA GLU A 171 -14.39 -21.62 17.49
C GLU A 171 -13.48 -22.85 17.72
N PRO A 172 -12.58 -22.84 18.70
CA PRO A 172 -11.86 -24.06 19.06
C PRO A 172 -12.90 -25.12 19.44
N THR A 173 -12.95 -26.19 18.67
CA THR A 173 -13.72 -27.37 19.04
C THR A 173 -13.30 -27.73 20.45
N ARG A 174 -14.21 -27.53 21.40
CA ARG A 174 -14.03 -27.96 22.80
C ARG A 174 -13.68 -29.44 22.74
N PRO A 175 -12.55 -29.90 23.31
CA PRO A 175 -12.27 -31.32 23.33
C PRO A 175 -13.48 -32.02 23.92
N GLU A 176 -14.16 -32.87 23.18
CA GLU A 176 -15.16 -33.75 23.75
C GLU A 176 -14.43 -34.56 24.80
N ARG A 177 -14.90 -34.46 26.07
CA ARG A 177 -14.43 -35.35 27.11
C ARG A 177 -14.82 -36.76 26.68
N ILE A 178 -13.83 -37.57 26.31
CA ILE A 178 -13.99 -38.99 26.17
C ILE A 178 -14.28 -39.47 27.58
N GLY A 179 -15.53 -39.93 27.79
CA GLY A 179 -15.97 -40.56 29.02
C GLY A 179 -15.41 -41.97 29.16
#